data_df75c41503b4f8a128d167ed49da95f7
#
_entry.id   df75c41503b4f8a128d167ed49da95f7
#
_cell.length_a   1.000
_cell.length_b   1.000
_cell.length_c   1.000
_cell.angle_alpha   90.00
_cell.angle_beta   90.00
_cell.angle_gamma   90.00
#
_symmetry.space_group_name_H-M   'P 1'
#
loop_
_entity.id
_entity.type
_entity.pdbx_description
1 polymer ?
#
loop_
_entity_poly.entity_id
_entity_poly.type
_entity_poly.pdbx_seq_one_letter_code
_entity_poly.pdbx_strand_id
1 'polypeptide(L)'
;MAANIAFGRPDATQEEIENAAKAAQAHDFILGLPQGYQTSLGEGGSLLSGGQRQRISIARALLLNPDLLILDEATSALDTENERLLQATLNEVLRGRTAIVIAHRLSTIVGADNIVVLDHGRIVEQGTHAELMAHNGRYAELVALQSF
;
A
#
# COMPACT_ATOMS: atom_id res chain seq x y z
N MET A 1 -5.84 19.00 3.39
CA MET A 1 -5.66 17.77 2.57
C MET A 1 -4.46 17.90 1.64
N ALA A 2 -4.46 18.84 0.69
CA ALA A 2 -3.35 19.02 -0.26
C ALA A 2 -1.97 19.08 0.40
N ALA A 3 -1.79 19.93 1.41
CA ALA A 3 -0.53 20.05 2.15
C ALA A 3 -0.08 18.73 2.82
N ASN A 4 -1.02 17.83 3.13
CA ASN A 4 -0.71 16.52 3.70
C ASN A 4 -0.16 15.56 2.63
N ILE A 5 -0.71 15.58 1.43
CA ILE A 5 -0.19 14.81 0.30
C ILE A 5 1.17 15.37 -0.13
N ALA A 6 1.30 16.69 -0.21
CA ALA A 6 2.52 17.39 -0.61
C ALA A 6 3.60 17.49 0.50
N PHE A 7 3.44 16.79 1.63
CA PHE A 7 4.34 16.93 2.78
C PHE A 7 5.83 16.74 2.44
N GLY A 8 6.14 15.75 1.60
CA GLY A 8 7.52 15.47 1.16
C GLY A 8 7.99 16.31 -0.05
N ARG A 9 7.07 17.03 -0.72
CA ARG A 9 7.33 17.90 -1.88
C ARG A 9 6.42 19.14 -1.85
N PRO A 10 6.73 20.12 -1.00
CA PRO A 10 5.87 21.29 -0.76
C PRO A 10 5.66 22.20 -1.99
N ASP A 11 6.54 22.10 -2.97
CA ASP A 11 6.51 22.84 -4.25
C ASP A 11 5.67 22.13 -5.34
N ALA A 12 5.07 20.98 -5.03
CA ALA A 12 4.21 20.27 -5.97
C ALA A 12 3.00 21.13 -6.40
N THR A 13 2.71 21.11 -7.69
CA THR A 13 1.53 21.79 -8.23
C THR A 13 0.25 21.08 -7.79
N GLN A 14 -0.87 21.80 -7.83
CA GLN A 14 -2.18 21.20 -7.54
C GLN A 14 -2.48 20.01 -8.47
N GLU A 15 -2.11 20.11 -9.75
CA GLU A 15 -2.29 19.02 -10.73
C GLU A 15 -1.51 17.76 -10.36
N GLU A 16 -0.26 17.90 -9.91
CA GLU A 16 0.58 16.77 -9.46
C GLU A 16 -0.01 16.12 -8.22
N ILE A 17 -0.50 16.91 -7.26
CA ILE A 17 -1.18 16.42 -6.05
C ILE A 17 -2.45 15.63 -6.42
N GLU A 18 -3.27 16.15 -7.34
CA GLU A 18 -4.47 15.48 -7.81
C GLU A 18 -4.16 14.19 -8.56
N ASN A 19 -3.13 14.18 -9.40
CA ASN A 19 -2.70 12.99 -10.12
C ASN A 19 -2.19 11.90 -9.16
N ALA A 20 -1.42 12.27 -8.14
CA ALA A 20 -1.02 11.34 -7.10
C ALA A 20 -2.22 10.79 -6.30
N ALA A 21 -3.21 11.64 -5.99
CA ALA A 21 -4.43 11.23 -5.32
C ALA A 21 -5.30 10.31 -6.19
N LYS A 22 -5.40 10.55 -7.50
CA LYS A 22 -6.09 9.66 -8.46
C LYS A 22 -5.41 8.30 -8.52
N ALA A 23 -4.10 8.26 -8.66
CA ALA A 23 -3.32 7.03 -8.68
C ALA A 23 -3.48 6.21 -7.38
N ALA A 24 -3.66 6.88 -6.24
CA ALA A 24 -3.93 6.26 -4.94
C ALA A 24 -5.43 5.99 -4.67
N GLN A 25 -6.32 6.18 -5.65
CA GLN A 25 -7.78 6.06 -5.49
C GLN A 25 -8.33 6.94 -4.35
N ALA A 26 -7.71 8.09 -4.12
CA ALA A 26 -8.07 9.03 -3.06
C ALA A 26 -8.88 10.22 -3.56
N HIS A 27 -8.82 10.53 -4.86
CA HIS A 27 -9.39 11.75 -5.45
C HIS A 27 -10.88 11.91 -5.16
N ASP A 28 -11.67 10.87 -5.41
CA ASP A 28 -13.13 10.96 -5.34
C ASP A 28 -13.62 11.22 -3.92
N PHE A 29 -13.07 10.52 -2.92
CA PHE A 29 -13.46 10.80 -1.54
C PHE A 29 -12.97 12.18 -1.07
N ILE A 30 -11.81 12.67 -1.57
CA ILE A 30 -11.34 14.02 -1.26
C ILE A 30 -12.31 15.07 -1.78
N LEU A 31 -12.81 14.91 -3.01
CA LEU A 31 -13.83 15.81 -3.57
C LEU A 31 -15.15 15.77 -2.81
N GLY A 32 -15.49 14.65 -2.19
CA GLY A 32 -16.66 14.50 -1.33
C GLY A 32 -16.54 15.20 0.04
N LEU A 33 -15.36 15.65 0.43
CA LEU A 33 -15.17 16.41 1.66
C LEU A 33 -15.67 17.87 1.52
N PRO A 34 -16.11 18.52 2.61
CA PRO A 34 -16.72 19.87 2.55
C PRO A 34 -15.87 20.93 1.85
N GLN A 35 -14.56 20.83 1.90
CA GLN A 35 -13.62 21.77 1.29
C GLN A 35 -12.65 21.05 0.32
N GLY A 36 -12.95 19.81 -0.10
CA GLY A 36 -12.14 19.03 -1.01
C GLY A 36 -10.66 18.98 -0.57
N TYR A 37 -9.77 19.33 -1.45
CA TYR A 37 -8.32 19.40 -1.19
C TYR A 37 -7.89 20.45 -0.16
N GLN A 38 -8.75 21.41 0.17
CA GLN A 38 -8.48 22.43 1.21
C GLN A 38 -8.98 21.99 2.58
N THR A 39 -9.60 20.82 2.70
CA THR A 39 -10.08 20.30 3.98
C THR A 39 -8.93 20.12 4.98
N SER A 40 -9.10 20.69 6.19
CA SER A 40 -8.21 20.42 7.32
C SER A 40 -8.52 19.04 7.90
N LEU A 41 -7.50 18.22 8.10
CA LEU A 41 -7.68 16.84 8.57
C LEU A 41 -7.77 16.71 10.09
N GLY A 42 -7.52 17.79 10.85
CA GLY A 42 -7.40 17.73 12.29
C GLY A 42 -6.15 16.97 12.77
N GLU A 43 -5.99 16.84 14.07
CA GLU A 43 -4.89 16.05 14.65
C GLU A 43 -5.01 14.58 14.27
N GLY A 44 -3.92 14.00 13.75
CA GLY A 44 -3.85 12.58 13.39
C GLY A 44 -4.79 12.15 12.26
N GLY A 45 -5.41 13.08 11.51
CA GLY A 45 -6.35 12.73 10.44
C GLY A 45 -7.65 12.11 10.96
N SER A 46 -8.12 12.55 12.13
CA SER A 46 -9.30 12.01 12.83
C SER A 46 -10.60 12.03 12.01
N LEU A 47 -10.67 12.85 10.97
CA LEU A 47 -11.83 12.96 10.05
C LEU A 47 -11.86 11.88 8.97
N LEU A 48 -10.81 11.05 8.86
CA LEU A 48 -10.68 10.02 7.82
C LEU A 48 -10.83 8.62 8.40
N SER A 49 -11.43 7.71 7.60
CA SER A 49 -11.38 6.27 7.90
C SER A 49 -9.94 5.72 7.79
N GLY A 50 -9.68 4.54 8.33
CA GLY A 50 -8.37 3.87 8.20
C GLY A 50 -7.92 3.73 6.74
N GLY A 51 -8.82 3.27 5.87
CA GLY A 51 -8.55 3.12 4.44
C GLY A 51 -8.32 4.45 3.71
N GLN A 52 -9.03 5.51 4.10
CA GLN A 52 -8.79 6.84 3.56
C GLN A 52 -7.43 7.38 3.95
N ARG A 53 -7.02 7.24 5.24
CA ARG A 53 -5.68 7.62 5.68
C ARG A 53 -4.60 6.87 4.91
N GLN A 54 -4.79 5.59 4.68
CA GLN A 54 -3.83 4.75 3.96
C GLN A 54 -3.67 5.17 2.51
N ARG A 55 -4.78 5.45 1.80
CA ARG A 55 -4.73 5.99 0.42
C ARG A 55 -4.04 7.36 0.36
N ILE A 56 -4.22 8.22 1.36
CA ILE A 56 -3.44 9.48 1.46
C ILE A 56 -1.95 9.20 1.65
N SER A 57 -1.58 8.22 2.46
CA SER A 57 -0.17 7.84 2.63
C SER A 57 0.45 7.31 1.33
N ILE A 58 -0.30 6.53 0.55
CA ILE A 58 0.12 6.07 -0.78
C ILE A 58 0.26 7.26 -1.73
N ALA A 59 -0.72 8.18 -1.78
CA ALA A 59 -0.65 9.39 -2.62
C ALA A 59 0.59 10.22 -2.31
N ARG A 60 0.92 10.39 -1.03
CA ARG A 60 2.13 11.07 -0.56
C ARG A 60 3.41 10.39 -1.07
N ALA A 61 3.49 9.07 -1.00
CA ALA A 61 4.63 8.31 -1.51
C ALA A 61 4.75 8.42 -3.03
N LEU A 62 3.62 8.33 -3.76
CA LEU A 62 3.58 8.43 -5.22
C LEU A 62 3.96 9.81 -5.75
N LEU A 63 3.61 10.88 -5.03
CA LEU A 63 3.97 12.25 -5.41
C LEU A 63 5.49 12.44 -5.47
N LEU A 64 6.24 11.71 -4.66
CA LEU A 64 7.70 11.72 -4.67
C LEU A 64 8.30 10.96 -5.85
N ASN A 65 7.48 10.14 -6.55
CA ASN A 65 7.90 9.27 -7.65
C ASN A 65 9.20 8.48 -7.34
N PRO A 66 9.24 7.67 -6.27
CA PRO A 66 10.45 7.00 -5.83
C PRO A 66 10.82 5.84 -6.75
N ASP A 67 12.13 5.56 -6.88
CA ASP A 67 12.64 4.37 -7.58
C ASP A 67 12.37 3.08 -6.79
N LEU A 68 12.36 3.16 -5.47
CA LEU A 68 12.06 2.06 -4.55
C LEU A 68 10.91 2.45 -3.63
N LEU A 69 9.86 1.63 -3.62
CA LEU A 69 8.71 1.77 -2.71
C LEU A 69 8.78 0.71 -1.62
N ILE A 70 8.67 1.13 -0.36
CA ILE A 70 8.57 0.22 0.78
C ILE A 70 7.15 0.33 1.36
N LEU A 71 6.45 -0.80 1.39
CA LEU A 71 5.09 -0.93 1.93
C LEU A 71 5.12 -1.85 3.14
N ASP A 72 4.83 -1.28 4.31
CA ASP A 72 4.74 -2.03 5.56
C ASP A 72 3.28 -2.10 6.01
N GLU A 73 2.76 -3.33 6.15
CA GLU A 73 1.38 -3.63 6.61
C GLU A 73 0.27 -2.81 5.93
N ALA A 74 0.41 -2.55 4.62
CA ALA A 74 -0.50 -1.67 3.89
C ALA A 74 -1.99 -2.07 3.93
N THR A 75 -2.38 -3.21 4.50
CA THR A 75 -3.77 -3.72 4.47
C THR A 75 -4.35 -4.14 5.82
N SER A 76 -3.62 -3.99 6.93
CA SER A 76 -3.96 -4.64 8.21
C SER A 76 -5.21 -4.13 8.94
N ALA A 77 -5.76 -2.96 8.57
CA ALA A 77 -6.84 -2.29 9.32
C ALA A 77 -8.11 -2.01 8.50
N LEU A 78 -8.34 -2.74 7.40
CA LEU A 78 -9.42 -2.46 6.45
C LEU A 78 -10.53 -3.51 6.48
N ASP A 79 -11.79 -3.05 6.25
CA ASP A 79 -12.88 -3.94 5.86
C ASP A 79 -12.64 -4.50 4.45
N THR A 80 -13.37 -5.57 4.12
CA THR A 80 -13.16 -6.37 2.89
C THR A 80 -13.30 -5.56 1.60
N GLU A 81 -14.17 -4.53 1.56
CA GLU A 81 -14.38 -3.72 0.36
C GLU A 81 -13.24 -2.72 0.15
N ASN A 82 -12.86 -1.99 1.20
CA ASN A 82 -11.72 -1.08 1.17
C ASN A 82 -10.40 -1.83 0.92
N GLU A 83 -10.28 -3.06 1.39
CA GLU A 83 -9.13 -3.92 1.12
C GLU A 83 -9.00 -4.27 -0.36
N ARG A 84 -10.09 -4.69 -1.03
CA ARG A 84 -10.08 -5.00 -2.46
C ARG A 84 -9.68 -3.79 -3.30
N LEU A 85 -10.24 -2.62 -2.96
CA LEU A 85 -9.91 -1.37 -3.63
C LEU A 85 -8.44 -1.00 -3.44
N LEU A 86 -7.93 -1.14 -2.22
CA LEU A 86 -6.52 -0.87 -1.93
C LEU A 86 -5.59 -1.85 -2.65
N GLN A 87 -5.94 -3.15 -2.68
CA GLN A 87 -5.14 -4.15 -3.39
C GLN A 87 -5.07 -3.86 -4.90
N ALA A 88 -6.19 -3.48 -5.50
CA ALA A 88 -6.21 -3.07 -6.91
C ALA A 88 -5.31 -1.84 -7.15
N THR A 89 -5.40 -0.84 -6.26
CA THR A 89 -4.55 0.36 -6.27
C THR A 89 -3.06 -0.01 -6.17
N LEU A 90 -2.71 -0.87 -5.21
CA LEU A 90 -1.32 -1.30 -5.03
C LEU A 90 -0.79 -2.03 -6.28
N ASN A 91 -1.58 -2.90 -6.88
CA ASN A 91 -1.18 -3.62 -8.09
C ASN A 91 -0.90 -2.67 -9.27
N GLU A 92 -1.66 -1.58 -9.40
CA GLU A 92 -1.39 -0.55 -10.41
C GLU A 92 -0.13 0.26 -10.08
N VAL A 93 0.00 0.67 -8.83
CA VAL A 93 1.13 1.47 -8.33
C VAL A 93 2.47 0.75 -8.45
N LEU A 94 2.46 -0.57 -8.23
CA LEU A 94 3.66 -1.41 -8.27
C LEU A 94 4.12 -1.75 -9.69
N ARG A 95 3.27 -1.59 -10.69
CA ARG A 95 3.65 -1.87 -12.08
C ARG A 95 4.83 -1.00 -12.54
N GLY A 96 5.90 -1.66 -12.98
CA GLY A 96 7.10 -1.01 -13.50
C GLY A 96 7.96 -0.33 -12.44
N ARG A 97 7.75 -0.63 -11.15
CA ARG A 97 8.53 -0.10 -10.02
C ARG A 97 9.15 -1.22 -9.22
N THR A 98 10.28 -0.94 -8.58
CA THR A 98 10.82 -1.83 -7.56
C THR A 98 10.09 -1.57 -6.24
N ALA A 99 9.60 -2.64 -5.61
CA ALA A 99 8.92 -2.52 -4.33
C ALA A 99 9.35 -3.62 -3.36
N ILE A 100 9.46 -3.26 -2.09
CA ILE A 100 9.56 -4.18 -0.96
C ILE A 100 8.25 -4.11 -0.20
N VAL A 101 7.56 -5.24 -0.11
CA VAL A 101 6.26 -5.32 0.55
C VAL A 101 6.39 -6.24 1.76
N ILE A 102 6.19 -5.69 2.96
CA ILE A 102 6.04 -6.48 4.18
C ILE A 102 4.55 -6.78 4.31
N ALA A 103 4.19 -8.03 4.08
CA ALA A 103 2.79 -8.44 3.99
C ALA A 103 2.44 -9.51 5.01
N HIS A 104 1.25 -9.38 5.59
CA HIS A 104 0.65 -10.35 6.49
C HIS A 104 -0.50 -11.11 5.83
N ARG A 105 -0.81 -10.81 4.56
CA ARG A 105 -1.90 -11.44 3.80
C ARG A 105 -1.38 -12.14 2.56
N LEU A 106 -1.84 -13.37 2.38
CA LEU A 106 -1.44 -14.22 1.26
C LEU A 106 -1.76 -13.57 -0.09
N SER A 107 -2.89 -12.89 -0.22
CA SER A 107 -3.29 -12.20 -1.46
C SER A 107 -2.28 -11.16 -1.95
N THR A 108 -1.54 -10.55 -1.04
CA THR A 108 -0.49 -9.58 -1.36
C THR A 108 0.81 -10.26 -1.80
N ILE A 109 1.08 -11.47 -1.28
CA ILE A 109 2.36 -12.17 -1.44
C ILE A 109 2.40 -12.99 -2.74
N VAL A 110 1.28 -13.64 -3.09
CA VAL A 110 1.21 -14.62 -4.20
C VAL A 110 1.67 -14.04 -5.55
N GLY A 111 1.45 -12.75 -5.78
CA GLY A 111 1.84 -12.06 -7.01
C GLY A 111 3.24 -11.45 -7.02
N ALA A 112 4.03 -11.65 -5.98
CA ALA A 112 5.39 -11.10 -5.91
C ALA A 112 6.35 -11.88 -6.82
N ASP A 113 7.26 -11.15 -7.48
CA ASP A 113 8.31 -11.75 -8.34
C ASP A 113 9.30 -12.57 -7.51
N ASN A 114 9.51 -12.19 -6.25
CA ASN A 114 10.40 -12.87 -5.33
C ASN A 114 9.88 -12.71 -3.90
N ILE A 115 9.77 -13.80 -3.18
CA ILE A 115 9.34 -13.86 -1.79
C ILE A 115 10.55 -14.24 -0.94
N VAL A 116 10.76 -13.52 0.14
CA VAL A 116 11.81 -13.80 1.12
C VAL A 116 11.17 -14.16 2.45
N VAL A 117 11.43 -15.35 2.95
CA VAL A 117 10.94 -15.81 4.26
C VAL A 117 12.02 -15.57 5.30
N LEU A 118 11.66 -14.79 6.30
CA LEU A 118 12.53 -14.49 7.45
C LEU A 118 12.09 -15.29 8.67
N ASP A 119 13.04 -15.98 9.31
CA ASP A 119 12.84 -16.63 10.59
C ASP A 119 14.03 -16.35 11.50
N HIS A 120 13.75 -15.91 12.73
CA HIS A 120 14.76 -15.52 13.74
C HIS A 120 15.88 -14.59 13.17
N GLY A 121 15.49 -13.62 12.31
CA GLY A 121 16.41 -12.63 11.73
C GLY A 121 17.29 -13.18 10.59
N ARG A 122 16.97 -14.36 10.05
CA ARG A 122 17.69 -14.99 8.94
C ARG A 122 16.75 -15.29 7.80
N ILE A 123 17.26 -15.19 6.57
CA ILE A 123 16.56 -15.67 5.38
C ILE A 123 16.64 -17.19 5.41
N VAL A 124 15.48 -17.85 5.48
CA VAL A 124 15.38 -19.33 5.51
C VAL A 124 14.92 -19.88 4.16
N GLU A 125 14.12 -19.12 3.41
CA GLU A 125 13.65 -19.49 2.08
C GLU A 125 13.55 -18.24 1.20
N GLN A 126 13.70 -18.44 -0.12
CA GLN A 126 13.56 -17.40 -1.12
C GLN A 126 13.14 -18.01 -2.45
N GLY A 127 12.21 -17.35 -3.15
CA GLY A 127 11.73 -17.77 -4.47
C GLY A 127 10.34 -17.21 -4.79
N THR A 128 9.73 -17.69 -5.86
CA THR A 128 8.34 -17.40 -6.22
C THR A 128 7.38 -18.21 -5.35
N HIS A 129 6.10 -17.82 -5.34
CA HIS A 129 5.05 -18.56 -4.63
C HIS A 129 5.03 -20.05 -5.05
N ALA A 130 5.08 -20.32 -6.35
CA ALA A 130 5.02 -21.69 -6.85
C ALA A 130 6.21 -22.55 -6.41
N GLU A 131 7.43 -22.01 -6.47
CA GLU A 131 8.65 -22.69 -6.02
C GLU A 131 8.61 -22.98 -4.51
N LEU A 132 8.23 -22.01 -3.69
CA LEU A 132 8.19 -22.16 -2.26
C LEU A 132 7.08 -23.12 -1.80
N MET A 133 5.93 -23.15 -2.48
CA MET A 133 4.89 -24.14 -2.22
C MET A 133 5.35 -25.55 -2.60
N ALA A 134 6.06 -25.71 -3.73
CA ALA A 134 6.61 -27.00 -4.15
C ALA A 134 7.70 -27.52 -3.20
N HIS A 135 8.46 -26.59 -2.60
CA HIS A 135 9.48 -26.93 -1.60
C HIS A 135 8.89 -27.49 -0.29
N ASN A 136 7.61 -27.18 -0.02
CA ASN A 136 6.87 -27.63 1.17
C ASN A 136 7.59 -27.33 2.51
N GLY A 137 8.24 -26.17 2.58
CA GLY A 137 8.98 -25.69 3.73
C GLY A 137 8.21 -24.70 4.60
N ARG A 138 8.93 -23.78 5.23
CA ARG A 138 8.37 -22.78 6.16
C ARG A 138 7.31 -21.88 5.51
N TYR A 139 7.51 -21.51 4.24
CA TYR A 139 6.53 -20.74 3.49
C TYR A 139 5.20 -21.49 3.35
N ALA A 140 5.24 -22.75 2.96
CA ALA A 140 4.03 -23.57 2.79
C ALA A 140 3.27 -23.74 4.12
N GLU A 141 3.98 -23.91 5.25
CA GLU A 141 3.38 -23.92 6.59
C GLU A 141 2.65 -22.60 6.89
N LEU A 142 3.27 -21.45 6.61
CA LEU A 142 2.68 -20.14 6.85
C LEU A 142 1.43 -19.91 5.99
N VAL A 143 1.46 -20.34 4.73
CA VAL A 143 0.31 -20.30 3.81
C VAL A 143 -0.84 -21.14 4.34
N ALA A 144 -0.56 -22.36 4.80
CA ALA A 144 -1.59 -23.24 5.37
C ALA A 144 -2.28 -22.64 6.61
N LEU A 145 -1.54 -21.89 7.44
CA LEU A 145 -2.09 -21.20 8.62
C LEU A 145 -2.99 -20.00 8.27
N GLN A 146 -2.86 -19.41 7.08
CA GLN A 146 -3.66 -18.25 6.62
C GLN A 146 -4.90 -18.66 5.80
N SER A 147 -5.04 -19.93 5.45
CA SER A 147 -6.14 -20.45 4.62
C SER A 147 -7.40 -20.85 5.40
N PHE A 148 -7.50 -20.47 6.69
CA PHE A 148 -8.64 -20.74 7.57
C PHE A 148 -9.36 -19.45 7.97
#